data_eca80c7b920a8c23e7a7c50bc2bc549a
#
_entry.id   eca80c7b920a8c23e7a7c50bc2bc549a
#
_cell.length_a   1.000
_cell.length_b   1.000
_cell.length_c   1.000
_cell.angle_alpha   90.00
_cell.angle_beta   90.00
_cell.angle_gamma   90.00
#
_symmetry.space_group_name_H-M   'P 1'
#
loop_
_entity.id
_entity.type
_entity.pdbx_description
1 polymer ?
#
loop_
_entity_poly.entity_id
_entity_poly.type
_entity_poly.pdbx_seq_one_letter_code
_entity_poly.pdbx_strand_id
1 'polypeptide(L)'
;MRIHVFSVLHRPFLLNFLIIVSSFLGTPHSLGQQRYVPDHVPPKRSSQIRDGFGINSDLPRDPYLPWNRWWWTRMFDAGFKWIRIGQYENSSDYTSWDWIEQKRGIMAIAPELDDYVDSLVDNGVNIQVQLLYGNVMYTSPSGKLPDTSTPEPGSFHNDDRSLYSVFWPPTTPEQIVAFNRYAAWMVNHFHDRVHYWALWNEQDIGYWNSWGNPEQYGNLLGPFVQTVHEADPQAKVIYGGQADPSREFTRRALDACKCASGIDVYAYHTYPGYGQNLNPEAMDYGAYLNESPRALRELVTHYPGIKPDIPFFDDEFNSIPSWMGSDESVQAKYVTRGLIYNHAAEVKTFVWLLAAGADGNEYDDFGIIHGITHHNTDFTPRPVFHALQNTNALFADTKFDASIEIAGADLPALRRQTGFPFMSYGFRSRNGKAIVAYWLAAHSLPGNSFPPLYATLSLKNTGILHPVLIDVVNGDIKPLAWKEGTSDVVESLPIRDSIMAVTDENYFDWPVLPEAPSSLNVSVANSAPKLTWQNHGGNPTGIVVERRIEDAQKGRGGWERIVSLAANTTEYTDSSARKGQRVAYRVRAANSDGESAYSNIIRTTISARP
;
A
#
# COMPACT_ATOMS: atom_id res chain seq x y z
N MET A 1 -72.92 26.41 16.96
CA MET A 1 -74.12 25.91 17.62
C MET A 1 -73.72 24.75 18.52
N ARG A 2 -73.49 25.05 19.79
CA ARG A 2 -74.02 24.45 21.01
C ARG A 2 -74.03 22.90 21.01
N ILE A 3 -73.15 22.25 21.82
CA ILE A 3 -73.34 21.82 23.24
C ILE A 3 -74.01 20.42 23.25
N HIS A 4 -73.50 19.38 23.90
CA HIS A 4 -73.37 19.14 25.33
C HIS A 4 -72.58 17.88 25.65
N VAL A 5 -71.83 17.98 26.75
CA VAL A 5 -71.27 17.02 27.68
C VAL A 5 -72.31 16.09 28.28
N PHE A 6 -71.96 14.83 28.57
CA PHE A 6 -72.30 14.19 29.86
C PHE A 6 -71.36 12.99 30.16
N SER A 7 -70.77 13.03 31.34
CA SER A 7 -70.05 11.97 32.03
C SER A 7 -71.02 11.11 32.85
N VAL A 8 -70.80 9.81 32.97
CA VAL A 8 -71.18 9.02 34.17
C VAL A 8 -70.22 7.85 34.36
N LEU A 9 -69.68 7.78 35.57
CA LEU A 9 -68.97 6.64 36.18
C LEU A 9 -69.91 5.46 36.38
N HIS A 10 -69.39 4.19 36.27
CA HIS A 10 -69.61 3.12 37.27
C HIS A 10 -68.64 1.93 37.07
N ARG A 11 -68.06 1.49 38.14
CA ARG A 11 -67.32 0.22 38.37
C ARG A 11 -68.29 -0.88 38.81
N PRO A 12 -67.83 -2.14 39.13
CA PRO A 12 -67.08 -3.16 38.36
C PRO A 12 -67.89 -4.50 38.35
N PHE A 13 -67.50 -5.43 37.48
CA PHE A 13 -67.82 -6.86 37.65
C PHE A 13 -66.64 -7.75 37.26
N LEU A 14 -66.17 -8.52 38.25
CA LEU A 14 -65.24 -9.62 38.07
C LEU A 14 -65.93 -10.79 37.35
N LEU A 15 -65.36 -11.27 36.25
CA LEU A 15 -65.73 -12.57 35.72
C LEU A 15 -64.44 -13.35 35.44
N ASN A 16 -64.23 -14.40 36.25
CA ASN A 16 -63.16 -15.38 36.07
C ASN A 16 -63.40 -16.18 34.81
N PHE A 17 -62.48 -16.11 33.86
CA PHE A 17 -62.37 -17.07 32.77
C PHE A 17 -61.12 -17.94 32.97
N LEU A 18 -61.37 -19.22 33.23
CA LEU A 18 -60.35 -20.27 33.23
C LEU A 18 -59.93 -20.51 31.80
N ILE A 19 -58.71 -20.14 31.43
CA ILE A 19 -58.11 -20.50 30.14
C ILE A 19 -57.27 -21.76 30.38
N ILE A 20 -57.70 -22.85 29.79
CA ILE A 20 -56.96 -24.11 29.67
C ILE A 20 -55.82 -23.84 28.69
N VAL A 21 -54.58 -23.77 29.19
CA VAL A 21 -53.38 -23.72 28.36
C VAL A 21 -53.04 -25.16 27.97
N SER A 22 -53.42 -25.56 26.75
CA SER A 22 -52.86 -26.74 26.09
C SER A 22 -51.44 -26.44 25.68
N SER A 23 -50.48 -27.01 26.38
CA SER A 23 -49.04 -26.98 26.04
C SER A 23 -48.78 -27.75 24.73
N PHE A 24 -48.77 -27.02 23.62
CA PHE A 24 -48.06 -27.47 22.44
C PHE A 24 -46.56 -27.22 22.65
N LEU A 25 -45.83 -28.26 22.98
CA LEU A 25 -44.38 -28.28 22.85
C LEU A 25 -44.03 -28.28 21.37
N GLY A 26 -44.11 -27.12 20.73
CA GLY A 26 -43.44 -26.85 19.47
C GLY A 26 -41.95 -26.68 19.77
N THR A 27 -41.11 -27.56 19.23
CA THR A 27 -39.68 -27.33 19.17
C THR A 27 -39.43 -25.93 18.61
N PRO A 28 -38.59 -25.09 19.23
CA PRO A 28 -38.24 -23.84 18.64
C PRO A 28 -37.49 -24.14 17.33
N HIS A 29 -38.15 -23.96 16.20
CA HIS A 29 -37.41 -23.73 14.97
C HIS A 29 -36.55 -22.49 15.25
N SER A 30 -35.25 -22.69 15.38
CA SER A 30 -34.29 -21.60 15.28
C SER A 30 -34.59 -20.89 13.95
N LEU A 31 -35.21 -19.74 14.04
CA LEU A 31 -35.16 -18.76 12.95
C LEU A 31 -33.68 -18.54 12.72
N GLY A 32 -33.12 -19.19 11.70
CA GLY A 32 -31.76 -18.94 11.27
C GLY A 32 -31.67 -17.43 11.09
N GLN A 33 -30.77 -16.79 11.83
CA GLN A 33 -30.42 -15.41 11.56
C GLN A 33 -30.12 -15.34 10.07
N GLN A 34 -30.94 -14.61 9.33
CA GLN A 34 -30.70 -14.36 7.92
C GLN A 34 -29.35 -13.68 7.88
N ARG A 35 -28.31 -14.39 7.43
CA ARG A 35 -26.95 -13.88 7.37
C ARG A 35 -26.96 -12.76 6.33
N TYR A 36 -26.50 -11.61 6.74
CA TYR A 36 -26.37 -10.46 5.86
C TYR A 36 -25.12 -10.65 5.02
N VAL A 37 -25.31 -10.87 3.72
CA VAL A 37 -24.24 -10.79 2.73
C VAL A 37 -24.15 -9.34 2.29
N PRO A 38 -23.00 -8.67 2.42
CA PRO A 38 -22.89 -7.29 1.95
C PRO A 38 -23.02 -7.22 0.42
N ASP A 39 -23.60 -6.16 -0.09
CA ASP A 39 -23.72 -5.93 -1.54
C ASP A 39 -22.37 -5.55 -2.18
N HIS A 40 -21.45 -5.01 -1.38
CA HIS A 40 -20.10 -4.62 -1.79
C HIS A 40 -19.05 -5.12 -0.78
N VAL A 41 -17.83 -5.31 -1.29
CA VAL A 41 -16.67 -5.69 -0.46
C VAL A 41 -16.45 -4.64 0.64
N PRO A 42 -16.62 -5.00 1.92
CA PRO A 42 -16.36 -4.06 3.00
C PRO A 42 -14.85 -3.75 3.05
N PRO A 43 -14.46 -2.48 3.19
CA PRO A 43 -13.05 -2.11 3.21
C PRO A 43 -12.34 -2.70 4.43
N LYS A 44 -11.05 -3.02 4.26
CA LYS A 44 -10.16 -3.47 5.32
C LYS A 44 -8.99 -2.51 5.43
N ARG A 45 -8.76 -1.94 6.60
CA ARG A 45 -7.74 -0.93 6.82
C ARG A 45 -6.36 -1.56 7.03
N SER A 46 -5.29 -0.82 6.77
CA SER A 46 -3.90 -1.29 6.96
C SER A 46 -3.64 -1.88 8.35
N SER A 47 -4.22 -1.30 9.40
CA SER A 47 -4.11 -1.77 10.78
C SER A 47 -4.75 -3.14 11.02
N GLN A 48 -5.70 -3.57 10.18
CA GLN A 48 -6.39 -4.86 10.25
C GLN A 48 -5.68 -5.96 9.46
N ILE A 49 -4.71 -5.59 8.65
CA ILE A 49 -3.93 -6.48 7.78
C ILE A 49 -2.59 -6.79 8.45
N ARG A 50 -2.20 -8.06 8.52
CA ARG A 50 -0.90 -8.49 9.05
C ARG A 50 0.16 -8.58 7.98
N ASP A 51 -0.22 -9.06 6.79
CA ASP A 51 0.62 -9.09 5.60
C ASP A 51 -0.22 -8.85 4.35
N GLY A 52 0.33 -8.14 3.36
CA GLY A 52 -0.42 -7.75 2.18
C GLY A 52 0.46 -7.02 1.16
N PHE A 53 -0.19 -6.26 0.30
CA PHE A 53 0.47 -5.55 -0.79
C PHE A 53 1.09 -4.23 -0.31
N GLY A 54 1.99 -3.73 -1.13
CA GLY A 54 2.72 -2.48 -0.92
C GLY A 54 2.32 -1.38 -1.89
N ILE A 55 2.77 -0.17 -1.53
CA ILE A 55 2.65 1.02 -2.36
C ILE A 55 3.91 1.85 -2.24
N ASN A 56 4.23 2.60 -3.29
CA ASN A 56 5.26 3.61 -3.25
C ASN A 56 4.62 4.96 -2.91
N SER A 57 5.17 5.67 -1.95
CA SER A 57 4.69 7.00 -1.58
C SER A 57 5.76 7.75 -0.81
N ASP A 58 6.34 8.73 -1.44
CA ASP A 58 7.29 9.63 -0.81
C ASP A 58 6.61 10.76 -0.07
N LEU A 59 7.28 11.30 0.93
CA LEU A 59 6.82 12.52 1.59
C LEU A 59 7.14 13.72 0.69
N PRO A 60 6.15 14.39 0.10
CA PRO A 60 6.40 15.52 -0.77
C PRO A 60 7.15 16.63 -0.04
N ARG A 61 8.22 17.10 -0.64
CA ARG A 61 9.11 18.12 -0.10
C ARG A 61 8.74 19.55 -0.47
N ASP A 62 7.79 19.72 -1.39
CA ASP A 62 7.44 21.04 -1.89
C ASP A 62 6.90 21.93 -0.75
N PRO A 63 7.65 22.97 -0.33
CA PRO A 63 7.22 23.87 0.74
C PRO A 63 6.01 24.71 0.34
N TYR A 64 5.73 24.84 -0.96
CA TYR A 64 4.57 25.57 -1.49
C TYR A 64 3.30 24.74 -1.51
N LEU A 65 3.39 23.44 -1.21
CA LEU A 65 2.26 22.50 -1.18
C LEU A 65 2.11 21.84 0.19
N PRO A 66 1.94 22.61 1.29
CA PRO A 66 1.90 22.04 2.64
C PRO A 66 0.73 21.05 2.83
N TRP A 67 -0.32 21.16 2.05
CA TRP A 67 -1.44 20.22 2.06
C TRP A 67 -1.15 18.87 1.42
N ASN A 68 -0.10 18.73 0.60
CA ASN A 68 0.29 17.45 0.00
C ASN A 68 0.77 16.44 1.04
N ARG A 69 1.09 16.89 2.25
CA ARG A 69 1.62 16.06 3.32
C ARG A 69 0.58 15.18 4.01
N TRP A 70 -0.70 15.34 3.73
CA TRP A 70 -1.75 14.59 4.40
C TRP A 70 -2.42 13.52 3.54
N TRP A 71 -2.38 13.63 2.22
CA TRP A 71 -3.07 12.71 1.30
C TRP A 71 -2.48 11.29 1.36
N TRP A 72 -1.22 11.14 1.72
CA TRP A 72 -0.59 9.83 1.87
C TRP A 72 -1.27 8.98 2.96
N THR A 73 -1.96 9.58 3.94
CA THR A 73 -2.72 8.84 4.95
C THR A 73 -3.85 8.02 4.33
N ARG A 74 -4.30 8.38 3.12
CA ARG A 74 -5.36 7.65 2.41
C ARG A 74 -4.95 6.23 2.02
N MET A 75 -3.66 5.93 1.95
CA MET A 75 -3.18 4.56 1.77
C MET A 75 -3.64 3.60 2.88
N PHE A 76 -3.85 4.11 4.09
CA PHE A 76 -4.36 3.30 5.21
C PHE A 76 -5.79 2.84 4.96
N ASP A 77 -6.61 3.69 4.35
CA ASP A 77 -7.99 3.38 4.00
C ASP A 77 -8.07 2.42 2.81
N ALA A 78 -7.08 2.44 1.93
CA ALA A 78 -6.94 1.47 0.85
C ALA A 78 -6.40 0.10 1.31
N GLY A 79 -5.94 -0.02 2.56
CA GLY A 79 -5.49 -1.29 3.14
C GLY A 79 -4.08 -1.70 2.74
N PHE A 80 -3.22 -0.79 2.29
CA PHE A 80 -1.83 -1.13 2.01
C PHE A 80 -1.06 -1.43 3.30
N LYS A 81 -0.39 -2.58 3.33
CA LYS A 81 0.37 -3.05 4.49
C LYS A 81 1.83 -2.68 4.44
N TRP A 82 2.35 -2.44 3.26
CA TRP A 82 3.73 -2.08 3.01
C TRP A 82 3.83 -0.74 2.30
N ILE A 83 4.91 -0.04 2.57
CA ILE A 83 5.28 1.16 1.85
C ILE A 83 6.76 1.10 1.50
N ARG A 84 7.10 1.56 0.31
CA ARG A 84 8.46 1.84 -0.12
C ARG A 84 8.64 3.34 -0.20
N ILE A 85 9.64 3.85 0.49
CA ILE A 85 10.04 5.27 0.52
C ILE A 85 11.49 5.41 0.15
N GLY A 86 11.88 6.60 -0.25
CA GLY A 86 13.26 6.91 -0.61
C GLY A 86 13.48 6.96 -2.10
N GLN A 87 12.47 6.74 -2.90
CA GLN A 87 12.59 6.94 -4.31
C GLN A 87 12.32 8.39 -4.65
N TYR A 88 13.22 8.86 -5.42
CA TYR A 88 13.26 10.20 -5.84
C TYR A 88 12.98 10.33 -7.35
N GLU A 89 11.90 11.01 -7.70
CA GLU A 89 11.79 11.76 -8.94
C GLU A 89 11.38 13.19 -8.60
N ASN A 90 12.14 14.17 -9.08
CA ASN A 90 11.83 15.59 -8.95
C ASN A 90 11.86 16.20 -7.53
N SER A 91 12.92 15.96 -6.76
CA SER A 91 13.23 16.72 -5.54
C SER A 91 12.36 16.48 -4.29
N SER A 92 11.79 15.31 -4.11
CA SER A 92 10.77 15.14 -3.07
C SER A 92 11.14 14.27 -1.88
N ASP A 93 12.38 13.78 -1.80
CA ASP A 93 12.71 12.79 -0.79
C ASP A 93 13.68 13.30 0.27
N TYR A 94 13.26 13.17 1.52
CA TYR A 94 14.08 13.53 2.66
C TYR A 94 15.06 12.43 3.09
N THR A 95 15.08 11.25 2.42
CA THR A 95 15.96 10.13 2.76
C THR A 95 17.26 10.09 1.99
N SER A 96 17.36 10.75 0.84
CA SER A 96 18.51 10.69 -0.06
C SER A 96 19.80 11.24 0.59
N TRP A 97 20.95 10.68 0.17
CA TRP A 97 22.24 11.00 0.77
C TRP A 97 22.57 12.49 0.75
N ASP A 98 22.32 13.19 -0.37
CA ASP A 98 22.57 14.63 -0.51
C ASP A 98 21.67 15.48 0.39
N TRP A 99 20.47 14.96 0.71
CA TRP A 99 19.56 15.62 1.63
C TRP A 99 19.93 15.41 3.09
N ILE A 100 20.35 14.19 3.44
CA ILE A 100 20.77 13.84 4.81
C ILE A 100 22.11 14.49 5.15
N GLU A 101 23.05 14.52 4.20
CA GLU A 101 24.38 15.12 4.37
C GLU A 101 24.55 16.36 3.47
N GLN A 102 23.92 17.48 3.86
CA GLN A 102 24.00 18.75 3.14
C GLN A 102 25.35 19.47 3.37
N LYS A 103 26.07 19.09 4.40
CA LYS A 103 27.43 19.55 4.71
C LYS A 103 28.29 18.34 5.02
N ARG A 104 29.48 18.29 4.39
CA ARG A 104 30.39 17.16 4.52
C ARG A 104 30.63 16.78 5.98
N GLY A 105 30.31 15.53 6.34
CA GLY A 105 30.47 14.99 7.68
C GLY A 105 29.37 15.36 8.69
N ILE A 106 28.37 16.14 8.29
CA ILE A 106 27.24 16.55 9.15
C ILE A 106 25.95 15.98 8.58
N MET A 107 25.36 15.04 9.31
CA MET A 107 24.09 14.42 8.93
C MET A 107 22.95 14.94 9.79
N ALA A 108 21.80 15.14 9.19
CA ALA A 108 20.59 15.60 9.86
C ALA A 108 19.34 14.99 9.21
N ILE A 109 18.31 14.77 10.00
CA ILE A 109 16.97 14.35 9.57
C ILE A 109 16.03 15.55 9.61
N ALA A 110 15.24 15.72 8.57
CA ALA A 110 14.10 16.61 8.60
C ALA A 110 13.06 16.08 9.61
N PRO A 111 12.55 16.89 10.54
CA PRO A 111 11.54 16.45 11.51
C PRO A 111 10.29 15.85 10.85
N GLU A 112 9.98 16.29 9.64
CA GLU A 112 8.86 15.80 8.84
C GLU A 112 9.04 14.34 8.44
N LEU A 113 10.27 13.90 8.16
CA LEU A 113 10.55 12.49 7.86
C LEU A 113 10.34 11.61 9.10
N ASP A 114 10.79 12.06 10.26
CA ASP A 114 10.51 11.36 11.52
C ASP A 114 9.01 11.23 11.79
N ASP A 115 8.23 12.30 11.54
CA ASP A 115 6.77 12.27 11.70
C ASP A 115 6.11 11.32 10.73
N TYR A 116 6.61 11.29 9.49
CA TYR A 116 6.12 10.39 8.47
C TYR A 116 6.35 8.93 8.86
N VAL A 117 7.58 8.57 9.22
CA VAL A 117 7.94 7.22 9.67
C VAL A 117 7.14 6.82 10.92
N ASP A 118 7.05 7.71 11.93
CA ASP A 118 6.23 7.45 13.11
C ASP A 118 4.77 7.18 12.77
N SER A 119 4.20 7.96 11.87
CA SER A 119 2.80 7.80 11.47
C SER A 119 2.56 6.48 10.72
N LEU A 120 3.50 6.05 9.88
CA LEU A 120 3.43 4.76 9.20
C LEU A 120 3.46 3.60 10.21
N VAL A 121 4.39 3.62 11.15
CA VAL A 121 4.53 2.59 12.20
C VAL A 121 3.33 2.56 13.14
N ASP A 122 2.85 3.72 13.58
CA ASP A 122 1.67 3.84 14.45
C ASP A 122 0.39 3.28 13.81
N ASN A 123 0.33 3.26 12.47
CA ASN A 123 -0.75 2.66 11.71
C ASN A 123 -0.45 1.21 11.28
N GLY A 124 0.64 0.63 11.77
CA GLY A 124 1.02 -0.76 11.57
C GLY A 124 1.48 -1.09 10.14
N VAL A 125 2.05 -0.11 9.42
CA VAL A 125 2.60 -0.30 8.07
C VAL A 125 4.07 -0.70 8.16
N ASN A 126 4.49 -1.69 7.37
CA ASN A 126 5.88 -2.07 7.21
C ASN A 126 6.56 -1.13 6.21
N ILE A 127 7.78 -0.72 6.52
CA ILE A 127 8.50 0.28 5.74
C ILE A 127 9.74 -0.34 5.10
N GLN A 128 9.87 -0.17 3.78
CA GLN A 128 11.08 -0.36 3.01
C GLN A 128 11.67 1.02 2.70
N VAL A 129 12.91 1.26 3.09
CA VAL A 129 13.63 2.49 2.74
C VAL A 129 14.71 2.18 1.72
N GLN A 130 14.73 2.95 0.63
CA GLN A 130 15.85 2.95 -0.29
C GLN A 130 16.90 3.96 0.16
N LEU A 131 18.14 3.52 0.26
CA LEU A 131 19.29 4.37 0.50
C LEU A 131 19.96 4.68 -0.84
N LEU A 132 19.87 5.91 -1.28
CA LEU A 132 20.22 6.42 -2.59
C LEU A 132 20.38 7.96 -2.53
N TYR A 133 20.75 8.62 -3.50
CA TYR A 133 21.59 8.38 -4.67
C TYR A 133 23.03 8.75 -4.33
N GLY A 134 23.78 9.37 -5.25
CA GLY A 134 25.07 9.98 -4.95
C GLY A 134 24.91 11.32 -4.20
N ASN A 135 26.01 11.83 -3.71
CA ASN A 135 26.09 13.17 -3.17
C ASN A 135 27.19 13.94 -3.90
N VAL A 136 26.83 15.03 -4.54
CA VAL A 136 27.75 15.79 -5.42
C VAL A 136 29.02 16.24 -4.72
N MET A 137 29.01 16.41 -3.38
CA MET A 137 30.21 16.70 -2.62
C MET A 137 31.25 15.58 -2.65
N TYR A 138 30.83 14.35 -2.94
CA TYR A 138 31.68 13.16 -2.94
C TYR A 138 31.78 12.54 -4.33
N THR A 139 30.67 12.43 -5.05
CA THR A 139 30.56 11.60 -6.26
C THR A 139 30.62 12.39 -7.56
N SER A 140 30.61 13.73 -7.53
CA SER A 140 30.82 14.55 -8.73
C SER A 140 32.16 14.18 -9.39
N PRO A 141 32.19 13.84 -10.68
CA PRO A 141 33.42 13.50 -11.39
C PRO A 141 34.48 14.61 -11.40
N SER A 142 34.04 15.86 -11.32
CA SER A 142 34.96 17.00 -11.24
C SER A 142 35.57 17.21 -9.84
N GLY A 143 35.00 16.58 -8.82
CA GLY A 143 35.34 16.82 -7.42
C GLY A 143 35.06 18.26 -6.95
N LYS A 144 34.35 19.04 -7.74
CA LYS A 144 34.00 20.43 -7.45
C LYS A 144 32.49 20.58 -7.35
N LEU A 145 32.04 21.43 -6.42
CA LEU A 145 30.66 21.90 -6.40
C LEU A 145 30.46 22.94 -7.52
N PRO A 146 29.27 23.06 -8.09
CA PRO A 146 28.95 24.15 -8.99
C PRO A 146 29.18 25.49 -8.28
N ASP A 147 29.60 26.48 -9.05
CA ASP A 147 29.86 27.84 -8.55
C ASP A 147 28.53 28.60 -8.32
N THR A 148 27.62 27.98 -7.60
CA THR A 148 26.37 28.59 -7.16
C THR A 148 26.40 28.66 -5.64
N SER A 149 26.03 29.80 -5.13
CA SER A 149 26.03 30.14 -3.72
C SER A 149 25.07 29.26 -2.91
N THR A 150 25.38 28.05 -2.56
CA THR A 150 24.56 27.05 -1.89
C THR A 150 23.49 26.41 -2.79
N PRO A 151 23.82 25.31 -3.43
CA PRO A 151 22.78 24.51 -4.05
C PRO A 151 21.80 24.03 -2.98
N GLU A 152 20.52 24.28 -3.21
CA GLU A 152 19.48 23.64 -2.43
C GLU A 152 19.66 22.13 -2.53
N PRO A 153 19.55 21.38 -1.42
CA PRO A 153 19.55 19.93 -1.49
C PRO A 153 18.53 19.46 -2.51
N GLY A 154 18.92 18.52 -3.34
CA GLY A 154 18.08 18.05 -4.45
C GLY A 154 18.07 18.93 -5.70
N SER A 155 18.76 20.07 -5.74
CA SER A 155 18.82 20.93 -6.93
C SER A 155 19.63 20.35 -8.08
N PHE A 156 20.32 19.23 -7.87
CA PHE A 156 21.11 18.51 -8.86
C PHE A 156 20.43 17.24 -9.37
N HIS A 157 19.21 17.02 -8.97
CA HIS A 157 18.41 15.90 -9.43
C HIS A 157 17.83 16.27 -10.79
N ASN A 158 18.52 16.03 -11.83
CA ASN A 158 18.01 16.17 -13.17
C ASN A 158 18.58 15.05 -14.04
N ASP A 159 17.85 14.74 -15.07
CA ASP A 159 18.18 13.69 -16.02
C ASP A 159 19.34 14.04 -16.94
N ASP A 160 19.85 15.25 -16.87
CA ASP A 160 20.90 15.71 -17.80
C ASP A 160 22.26 15.03 -17.55
N ARG A 161 22.36 14.22 -16.46
CA ARG A 161 23.59 13.49 -16.10
C ARG A 161 24.82 14.36 -16.13
N SER A 162 24.64 15.63 -15.78
CA SER A 162 25.71 16.59 -15.68
C SER A 162 26.76 16.12 -14.65
N LEU A 163 27.91 16.76 -14.64
CA LEU A 163 28.97 16.50 -13.66
C LEU A 163 28.52 16.69 -12.20
N TYR A 164 27.34 17.26 -11.98
CA TYR A 164 26.77 17.56 -10.67
C TYR A 164 25.53 16.74 -10.35
N SER A 165 25.17 15.79 -11.23
CA SER A 165 24.01 14.92 -10.99
C SER A 165 24.23 13.98 -9.82
N VAL A 166 23.20 13.73 -9.03
CA VAL A 166 23.19 12.71 -7.98
C VAL A 166 23.22 11.29 -8.53
N PHE A 167 22.95 11.07 -9.81
CA PHE A 167 23.06 9.76 -10.45
C PHE A 167 24.49 9.26 -10.63
N TRP A 168 25.49 10.05 -10.25
CA TRP A 168 26.87 9.58 -10.14
C TRP A 168 27.02 8.74 -8.86
N PRO A 169 27.22 7.41 -9.00
CA PRO A 169 27.32 6.52 -7.86
C PRO A 169 28.69 6.62 -7.18
N PRO A 170 28.81 6.19 -5.91
CA PRO A 170 30.09 6.03 -5.24
C PRO A 170 30.85 4.83 -5.83
N THR A 171 32.00 5.09 -6.44
CA THR A 171 32.81 4.06 -7.14
C THR A 171 34.23 3.94 -6.62
N THR A 172 34.77 4.95 -5.93
CA THR A 172 36.07 4.84 -5.27
C THR A 172 35.94 4.33 -3.84
N PRO A 173 37.00 3.75 -3.25
CA PRO A 173 36.96 3.30 -1.85
C PRO A 173 36.52 4.39 -0.86
N GLU A 174 36.97 5.62 -1.06
CA GLU A 174 36.64 6.76 -0.22
C GLU A 174 35.16 7.16 -0.35
N GLN A 175 34.61 7.11 -1.56
CA GLN A 175 33.21 7.39 -1.82
C GLN A 175 32.31 6.30 -1.23
N ILE A 176 32.69 5.03 -1.37
CA ILE A 176 32.00 3.87 -0.79
C ILE A 176 31.97 3.97 0.73
N VAL A 177 33.08 4.33 1.37
CA VAL A 177 33.13 4.55 2.84
C VAL A 177 32.21 5.70 3.26
N ALA A 178 32.17 6.79 2.48
CA ALA A 178 31.30 7.93 2.80
C ALA A 178 29.81 7.57 2.66
N PHE A 179 29.43 6.83 1.61
CA PHE A 179 28.05 6.34 1.44
C PHE A 179 27.65 5.39 2.56
N ASN A 180 28.51 4.45 2.94
CA ASN A 180 28.21 3.50 4.01
C ASN A 180 28.13 4.20 5.39
N ARG A 181 28.85 5.29 5.60
CA ARG A 181 28.66 6.13 6.80
C ARG A 181 27.26 6.74 6.84
N TYR A 182 26.75 7.23 5.70
CA TYR A 182 25.35 7.70 5.59
C TYR A 182 24.39 6.55 5.83
N ALA A 183 24.59 5.38 5.21
CA ALA A 183 23.75 4.20 5.40
C ALA A 183 23.69 3.78 6.88
N ALA A 184 24.84 3.65 7.53
CA ALA A 184 24.91 3.32 8.96
C ALA A 184 24.15 4.34 9.82
N TRP A 185 24.28 5.62 9.48
CA TRP A 185 23.61 6.67 10.24
C TRP A 185 22.08 6.60 10.10
N MET A 186 21.56 6.35 8.90
CA MET A 186 20.14 6.17 8.64
C MET A 186 19.58 4.94 9.37
N VAL A 187 20.27 3.79 9.27
CA VAL A 187 19.88 2.56 9.93
C VAL A 187 19.85 2.75 11.45
N ASN A 188 20.90 3.34 12.04
CA ASN A 188 20.95 3.61 13.48
C ASN A 188 19.83 4.58 13.94
N HIS A 189 19.46 5.56 13.12
CA HIS A 189 18.41 6.51 13.47
C HIS A 189 17.02 5.85 13.52
N PHE A 190 16.75 4.93 12.60
CA PHE A 190 15.44 4.30 12.45
C PHE A 190 15.37 2.84 12.90
N HIS A 191 16.41 2.26 13.54
CA HIS A 191 16.52 0.83 13.87
C HIS A 191 15.32 0.26 14.64
N ASP A 192 14.61 1.07 15.40
CA ASP A 192 13.41 0.70 16.16
C ASP A 192 12.09 0.77 15.35
N ARG A 193 12.14 1.24 14.11
CA ARG A 193 10.97 1.55 13.27
C ARG A 193 11.05 1.00 11.87
N VAL A 194 12.23 0.94 11.28
CA VAL A 194 12.47 0.50 9.90
C VAL A 194 13.42 -0.68 9.90
N HIS A 195 13.00 -1.78 9.28
CA HIS A 195 13.76 -3.02 9.27
C HIS A 195 14.19 -3.48 7.87
N TYR A 196 13.72 -2.81 6.80
CA TYR A 196 14.01 -3.18 5.40
C TYR A 196 14.72 -2.05 4.69
N TRP A 197 15.95 -2.32 4.22
CA TRP A 197 16.85 -1.34 3.63
C TRP A 197 17.30 -1.80 2.26
N ALA A 198 16.96 -1.05 1.22
CA ALA A 198 17.36 -1.33 -0.15
C ALA A 198 18.52 -0.42 -0.57
N LEU A 199 19.44 -0.97 -1.36
CA LEU A 199 20.51 -0.22 -1.96
C LEU A 199 20.11 0.27 -3.35
N TRP A 200 20.07 1.58 -3.55
CA TRP A 200 19.87 2.23 -4.84
C TRP A 200 18.49 1.98 -5.45
N ASN A 201 18.27 2.54 -6.65
CA ASN A 201 17.10 2.37 -7.50
C ASN A 201 17.55 2.21 -8.95
N GLU A 202 17.09 1.16 -9.63
CA GLU A 202 17.30 0.92 -11.06
C GLU A 202 18.76 1.08 -11.48
N GLN A 203 19.65 0.41 -10.75
CA GLN A 203 21.09 0.45 -10.90
C GLN A 203 21.60 -0.13 -12.23
N ASP A 204 20.72 -0.74 -12.98
CA ASP A 204 21.00 -1.36 -14.29
C ASP A 204 20.72 -0.42 -15.47
N ILE A 205 20.10 0.73 -15.22
CA ILE A 205 19.81 1.75 -16.25
C ILE A 205 20.42 3.11 -15.90
N GLY A 206 19.84 4.18 -16.43
CA GLY A 206 20.35 5.54 -16.36
C GLY A 206 20.54 6.15 -15.00
N TYR A 207 19.87 5.62 -13.97
CA TYR A 207 20.04 6.06 -12.58
C TYR A 207 21.40 5.63 -11.96
N TRP A 208 22.19 4.82 -12.67
CA TRP A 208 23.58 4.50 -12.36
C TRP A 208 24.49 5.05 -13.44
N ASN A 209 24.60 6.36 -13.53
CA ASN A 209 25.45 7.04 -14.51
C ASN A 209 25.49 6.38 -15.89
N SER A 210 24.73 6.76 -16.80
CA SER A 210 24.66 6.29 -18.19
C SER A 210 23.93 4.95 -18.42
N TRP A 211 24.33 3.80 -17.90
CA TRP A 211 23.73 2.51 -18.29
C TRP A 211 24.06 1.36 -17.33
N GLY A 212 24.14 1.64 -16.04
CA GLY A 212 24.44 0.60 -15.08
C GLY A 212 25.84 -0.01 -15.22
N ASN A 213 26.37 -0.49 -14.12
CA ASN A 213 27.62 -1.24 -14.09
C ASN A 213 27.53 -2.27 -12.97
N PRO A 214 27.35 -3.56 -13.30
CA PRO A 214 27.11 -4.58 -12.29
C PRO A 214 28.30 -4.77 -11.34
N GLU A 215 29.53 -4.63 -11.78
CA GLU A 215 30.71 -4.76 -10.92
C GLU A 215 30.82 -3.57 -9.95
N GLN A 216 30.55 -2.34 -10.42
CA GLN A 216 30.54 -1.18 -9.53
C GLN A 216 29.41 -1.28 -8.50
N TYR A 217 28.22 -1.70 -8.93
CA TYR A 217 27.12 -1.93 -8.01
C TYR A 217 27.46 -3.02 -6.98
N GLY A 218 28.00 -4.15 -7.41
CA GLY A 218 28.44 -5.22 -6.52
C GLY A 218 29.51 -4.77 -5.52
N ASN A 219 30.48 -3.95 -5.95
CA ASN A 219 31.50 -3.39 -5.07
C ASN A 219 30.94 -2.42 -4.01
N LEU A 220 29.81 -1.75 -4.28
CA LEU A 220 29.08 -0.96 -3.29
C LEU A 220 28.21 -1.84 -2.40
N LEU A 221 27.53 -2.85 -2.99
CA LEU A 221 26.59 -3.73 -2.29
C LEU A 221 27.27 -4.54 -1.18
N GLY A 222 28.49 -5.05 -1.40
CA GLY A 222 29.21 -5.84 -0.40
C GLY A 222 29.40 -5.10 0.92
N PRO A 223 30.06 -3.94 0.93
CA PRO A 223 30.20 -3.11 2.13
C PRO A 223 28.85 -2.61 2.69
N PHE A 224 27.85 -2.35 1.84
CA PHE A 224 26.51 -1.95 2.27
C PHE A 224 25.84 -3.04 3.12
N VAL A 225 25.83 -4.30 2.64
CA VAL A 225 25.29 -5.45 3.38
C VAL A 225 25.92 -5.56 4.76
N GLN A 226 27.25 -5.47 4.82
CA GLN A 226 27.97 -5.51 6.09
C GLN A 226 27.58 -4.35 7.01
N THR A 227 27.54 -3.13 6.47
CA THR A 227 27.24 -1.91 7.22
C THR A 227 25.83 -1.93 7.83
N VAL A 228 24.83 -2.37 7.06
CA VAL A 228 23.45 -2.44 7.54
C VAL A 228 23.32 -3.44 8.69
N HIS A 229 23.89 -4.64 8.55
CA HIS A 229 23.83 -5.67 9.60
C HIS A 229 24.68 -5.34 10.83
N GLU A 230 25.77 -4.59 10.68
CA GLU A 230 26.54 -4.07 11.82
C GLU A 230 25.77 -2.98 12.58
N ALA A 231 25.05 -2.12 11.88
CA ALA A 231 24.23 -1.07 12.48
C ALA A 231 22.95 -1.62 13.15
N ASP A 232 22.30 -2.60 12.52
CA ASP A 232 21.15 -3.33 13.08
C ASP A 232 21.20 -4.81 12.66
N PRO A 233 21.55 -5.73 13.57
CA PRO A 233 21.58 -7.16 13.25
C PRO A 233 20.23 -7.79 12.88
N GLN A 234 19.12 -7.10 13.12
CA GLN A 234 17.77 -7.55 12.74
C GLN A 234 17.30 -6.97 11.41
N ALA A 235 18.01 -5.99 10.88
CA ALA A 235 17.71 -5.38 9.59
C ALA A 235 17.73 -6.43 8.46
N LYS A 236 16.94 -6.14 7.43
CA LYS A 236 16.84 -6.93 6.20
C LYS A 236 17.39 -6.12 5.04
N VAL A 237 18.43 -6.65 4.42
CA VAL A 237 19.02 -6.04 3.23
C VAL A 237 18.30 -6.51 2.00
N ILE A 238 17.82 -5.55 1.22
CA ILE A 238 17.19 -5.78 -0.08
C ILE A 238 18.22 -5.49 -1.18
N TYR A 239 18.45 -6.47 -2.05
CA TYR A 239 19.09 -6.20 -3.33
C TYR A 239 18.19 -5.23 -4.10
N GLY A 240 18.69 -4.06 -4.46
CA GLY A 240 17.86 -2.97 -5.00
C GLY A 240 17.10 -3.35 -6.27
N GLY A 241 15.93 -2.75 -6.43
CA GLY A 241 15.06 -3.02 -7.57
C GLY A 241 15.74 -2.72 -8.90
N GLN A 242 15.89 -3.75 -9.76
CA GLN A 242 16.35 -3.58 -11.13
C GLN A 242 15.18 -3.16 -12.03
N ALA A 243 15.41 -2.20 -12.93
CA ALA A 243 14.41 -1.81 -13.93
C ALA A 243 14.13 -2.94 -14.93
N ASP A 244 15.16 -3.73 -15.24
CA ASP A 244 15.07 -4.92 -16.08
C ASP A 244 15.48 -6.15 -15.25
N PRO A 245 14.69 -7.21 -15.18
CA PRO A 245 15.05 -8.43 -14.46
C PRO A 245 16.20 -9.21 -15.12
N SER A 246 17.31 -8.53 -15.40
CA SER A 246 18.46 -9.05 -16.13
C SER A 246 19.29 -10.05 -15.30
N ARG A 247 19.32 -11.29 -15.74
CA ARG A 247 20.12 -12.36 -15.12
C ARG A 247 21.61 -12.09 -15.22
N GLU A 248 22.08 -11.54 -16.32
CA GLU A 248 23.52 -11.26 -16.53
C GLU A 248 23.99 -10.13 -15.61
N PHE A 249 23.22 -9.04 -15.48
CA PHE A 249 23.53 -7.97 -14.53
C PHE A 249 23.60 -8.53 -13.11
N THR A 250 22.57 -9.27 -12.69
CA THR A 250 22.47 -9.88 -11.36
C THR A 250 23.66 -10.78 -11.04
N ARG A 251 23.99 -11.70 -11.96
CA ARG A 251 25.10 -12.64 -11.74
C ARG A 251 26.41 -11.90 -11.56
N ARG A 252 26.73 -10.92 -12.40
CA ARG A 252 27.96 -10.14 -12.31
C ARG A 252 28.04 -9.29 -11.04
N ALA A 253 26.93 -8.68 -10.64
CA ALA A 253 26.84 -7.91 -9.42
C ALA A 253 27.06 -8.81 -8.17
N LEU A 254 26.45 -10.00 -8.14
CA LEU A 254 26.64 -10.96 -7.05
C LEU A 254 28.08 -11.54 -7.03
N ASP A 255 28.68 -11.81 -8.21
CA ASP A 255 30.07 -12.24 -8.32
C ASP A 255 31.04 -11.18 -7.77
N ALA A 256 30.76 -9.90 -8.01
CA ALA A 256 31.58 -8.78 -7.53
C ALA A 256 31.41 -8.51 -6.04
N CYS A 257 30.17 -8.54 -5.53
CA CYS A 257 29.90 -8.22 -4.12
C CYS A 257 30.43 -9.25 -3.13
N LYS A 258 30.43 -10.53 -3.50
CA LYS A 258 30.78 -11.65 -2.60
C LYS A 258 29.97 -11.66 -1.29
N CYS A 259 28.75 -11.10 -1.34
CA CYS A 259 27.91 -10.82 -0.19
C CYS A 259 26.57 -11.56 -0.24
N ALA A 260 26.40 -12.52 -1.14
CA ALA A 260 25.14 -13.21 -1.42
C ALA A 260 24.42 -13.73 -0.16
N SER A 261 25.17 -14.29 0.81
CA SER A 261 24.61 -14.82 2.06
C SER A 261 24.01 -13.76 3.01
N GLY A 262 24.35 -12.50 2.80
CA GLY A 262 23.83 -11.38 3.59
C GLY A 262 22.66 -10.66 2.93
N ILE A 263 22.23 -11.05 1.73
CA ILE A 263 21.03 -10.50 1.08
C ILE A 263 19.81 -11.24 1.63
N ASP A 264 18.85 -10.51 2.17
CA ASP A 264 17.64 -11.07 2.78
C ASP A 264 16.43 -11.04 1.86
N VAL A 265 16.38 -10.11 0.91
CA VAL A 265 15.28 -9.94 -0.07
C VAL A 265 15.88 -9.58 -1.42
N TYR A 266 15.29 -10.10 -2.49
CA TYR A 266 15.64 -9.72 -3.84
C TYR A 266 14.53 -8.91 -4.48
N ALA A 267 14.84 -7.71 -5.03
CA ALA A 267 13.84 -6.85 -5.67
C ALA A 267 14.11 -6.62 -7.16
N TYR A 268 13.02 -6.40 -7.90
CA TYR A 268 13.00 -6.01 -9.32
C TYR A 268 11.73 -5.22 -9.60
N HIS A 269 11.68 -4.55 -10.77
CA HIS A 269 10.53 -3.79 -11.22
C HIS A 269 9.87 -4.43 -12.42
N THR A 270 8.55 -4.30 -12.51
CA THR A 270 7.81 -4.75 -13.68
C THR A 270 6.71 -3.77 -14.06
N TYR A 271 6.73 -3.37 -15.35
CA TYR A 271 5.74 -2.47 -15.92
C TYR A 271 5.12 -3.11 -17.17
N PRO A 272 4.06 -3.92 -17.04
CA PRO A 272 3.41 -4.52 -18.19
C PRO A 272 2.85 -3.42 -19.10
N GLY A 273 3.21 -3.48 -20.37
CA GLY A 273 2.77 -2.50 -21.36
C GLY A 273 3.80 -1.44 -21.74
N TYR A 274 4.91 -1.30 -21.03
CA TYR A 274 5.97 -0.40 -21.44
C TYR A 274 6.50 -0.77 -22.81
N GLY A 275 6.13 0.02 -23.80
CA GLY A 275 6.57 -0.15 -25.21
C GLY A 275 6.00 -1.36 -25.96
N GLN A 276 5.23 -2.27 -25.34
CA GLN A 276 4.81 -3.53 -25.97
C GLN A 276 3.33 -3.92 -25.77
N ASN A 277 2.55 -3.16 -25.01
CA ASN A 277 1.14 -3.48 -24.71
C ASN A 277 0.92 -4.93 -24.22
N LEU A 278 1.74 -5.35 -23.26
CA LEU A 278 1.70 -6.71 -22.71
C LEU A 278 0.70 -6.79 -21.56
N ASN A 279 0.02 -7.92 -21.47
CA ASN A 279 -0.76 -8.28 -20.28
C ASN A 279 0.18 -8.56 -19.10
N PRO A 280 -0.24 -8.33 -17.86
CA PRO A 280 0.58 -8.62 -16.68
C PRO A 280 1.11 -10.05 -16.65
N GLU A 281 0.30 -11.02 -17.08
CA GLU A 281 0.66 -12.44 -17.12
C GLU A 281 1.72 -12.77 -18.18
N ALA A 282 1.79 -11.98 -19.24
CA ALA A 282 2.75 -12.20 -20.32
C ALA A 282 4.21 -11.94 -19.92
N MET A 283 4.45 -11.29 -18.80
CA MET A 283 5.78 -11.02 -18.28
C MET A 283 6.60 -12.28 -17.99
N ASP A 284 5.94 -13.39 -17.66
CA ASP A 284 6.61 -14.68 -17.48
C ASP A 284 6.81 -15.48 -18.78
N TYR A 285 6.15 -15.09 -19.86
CA TYR A 285 6.15 -15.86 -21.11
C TYR A 285 7.10 -15.34 -22.18
N GLY A 286 7.79 -14.31 -21.91
CA GLY A 286 8.76 -13.78 -22.84
C GLY A 286 8.81 -12.28 -22.80
N ALA A 287 9.98 -11.82 -22.58
CA ALA A 287 10.50 -10.58 -23.07
C ALA A 287 9.85 -9.28 -22.56
N TYR A 288 9.87 -9.04 -21.29
CA TYR A 288 10.33 -7.74 -20.86
C TYR A 288 11.83 -7.70 -21.20
N LEU A 289 12.22 -6.92 -22.18
CA LEU A 289 13.62 -6.76 -22.64
C LEU A 289 14.44 -8.07 -22.80
N ASN A 290 13.79 -9.20 -23.18
CA ASN A 290 14.36 -10.54 -23.34
C ASN A 290 14.64 -11.36 -22.07
N GLU A 291 14.30 -10.88 -20.89
CA GLU A 291 14.43 -11.59 -19.63
C GLU A 291 13.07 -11.72 -18.94
N SER A 292 12.83 -12.78 -18.21
CA SER A 292 11.60 -12.94 -17.45
C SER A 292 11.84 -12.89 -15.96
N PRO A 293 10.93 -12.32 -15.15
CA PRO A 293 11.02 -12.36 -13.70
C PRO A 293 11.16 -13.78 -13.16
N ARG A 294 10.53 -14.78 -13.80
CA ARG A 294 10.68 -16.19 -13.43
C ARG A 294 12.10 -16.70 -13.63
N ALA A 295 12.71 -16.41 -14.77
CA ALA A 295 14.08 -16.83 -15.04
C ALA A 295 15.10 -16.14 -14.12
N LEU A 296 14.86 -14.89 -13.75
CA LEU A 296 15.64 -14.19 -12.75
C LEU A 296 15.51 -14.86 -11.37
N ARG A 297 14.30 -15.14 -10.93
CA ARG A 297 14.06 -15.82 -9.64
C ARG A 297 14.75 -17.20 -9.60
N GLU A 298 14.68 -17.94 -10.70
CA GLU A 298 15.39 -19.22 -10.82
C GLU A 298 16.91 -19.05 -10.67
N LEU A 299 17.52 -18.07 -11.33
CA LEU A 299 18.93 -17.74 -11.15
C LEU A 299 19.25 -17.44 -9.69
N VAL A 300 18.51 -16.55 -9.05
CA VAL A 300 18.76 -16.05 -7.70
C VAL A 300 18.65 -17.19 -6.67
N THR A 301 17.57 -17.99 -6.73
CA THR A 301 17.37 -19.11 -5.77
C THR A 301 18.41 -20.22 -5.88
N HIS A 302 19.09 -20.32 -7.01
CA HIS A 302 20.18 -21.30 -7.22
C HIS A 302 21.58 -20.68 -7.12
N TYR A 303 21.69 -19.36 -6.88
CA TYR A 303 22.99 -18.72 -6.78
C TYR A 303 23.70 -19.11 -5.46
N PRO A 304 24.99 -19.48 -5.49
CA PRO A 304 25.71 -19.90 -4.29
C PRO A 304 25.72 -18.85 -3.20
N GLY A 305 25.26 -19.22 -2.01
CA GLY A 305 25.17 -18.34 -0.83
C GLY A 305 23.83 -17.65 -0.64
N ILE A 306 22.99 -17.58 -1.64
CA ILE A 306 21.60 -17.11 -1.46
C ILE A 306 20.77 -18.20 -0.77
N LYS A 307 19.86 -17.80 0.12
CA LYS A 307 18.89 -18.71 0.75
C LYS A 307 17.87 -19.18 -0.30
N PRO A 308 17.57 -20.49 -0.41
CA PRO A 308 16.64 -20.99 -1.44
C PRO A 308 15.21 -20.44 -1.33
N ASP A 309 14.81 -20.00 -0.14
CA ASP A 309 13.52 -19.42 0.19
C ASP A 309 13.56 -17.89 0.30
N ILE A 310 14.54 -17.25 -0.34
CA ILE A 310 14.66 -15.79 -0.35
C ILE A 310 13.37 -15.15 -0.86
N PRO A 311 12.79 -14.18 -0.14
CA PRO A 311 11.63 -13.43 -0.61
C PRO A 311 11.95 -12.58 -1.84
N PHE A 312 10.98 -12.49 -2.75
CA PHE A 312 11.04 -11.61 -3.91
C PHE A 312 10.04 -10.46 -3.78
N PHE A 313 10.51 -9.26 -4.08
CA PHE A 313 9.69 -8.06 -4.17
C PHE A 313 9.69 -7.56 -5.62
N ASP A 314 8.50 -7.36 -6.16
CA ASP A 314 8.26 -6.50 -7.32
C ASP A 314 7.93 -5.13 -6.74
N ASP A 315 8.97 -4.36 -6.42
CA ASP A 315 8.82 -3.18 -5.58
C ASP A 315 8.56 -1.89 -6.38
N GLU A 316 8.38 -2.04 -7.70
CA GLU A 316 7.70 -1.08 -8.57
C GLU A 316 6.88 -1.81 -9.63
N PHE A 317 5.58 -1.73 -9.50
CA PHE A 317 4.64 -2.33 -10.42
C PHE A 317 3.51 -1.37 -10.75
N ASN A 318 3.23 -1.16 -12.03
CA ASN A 318 2.04 -0.44 -12.48
C ASN A 318 1.72 -0.79 -13.92
N SER A 319 0.53 -0.38 -14.35
CA SER A 319 0.09 -0.41 -15.74
C SER A 319 -0.43 0.98 -16.08
N ILE A 320 0.29 1.72 -16.90
CA ILE A 320 0.13 3.16 -17.05
C ILE A 320 -0.71 3.44 -18.29
N PRO A 321 -1.86 4.14 -18.15
CA PRO A 321 -2.78 4.39 -19.26
C PRO A 321 -2.13 5.07 -20.47
N SER A 322 -1.33 6.09 -20.28
CA SER A 322 -0.68 6.82 -21.39
C SER A 322 0.29 5.94 -22.18
N TRP A 323 1.02 5.06 -21.52
CA TRP A 323 1.95 4.15 -22.18
C TRP A 323 1.25 3.09 -23.04
N MET A 324 0.02 2.74 -22.66
CA MET A 324 -0.76 1.71 -23.33
C MET A 324 -1.78 2.27 -24.33
N GLY A 325 -1.94 3.59 -24.40
CA GLY A 325 -3.01 4.21 -25.18
C GLY A 325 -4.41 3.79 -24.67
N SER A 326 -4.57 3.63 -23.36
CA SER A 326 -5.78 3.14 -22.70
C SER A 326 -6.34 4.16 -21.70
N ASP A 327 -7.32 3.77 -20.91
CA ASP A 327 -7.93 4.59 -19.88
C ASP A 327 -7.70 4.03 -18.45
N GLU A 328 -8.14 4.78 -17.45
CA GLU A 328 -8.02 4.43 -16.04
C GLU A 328 -8.75 3.13 -15.66
N SER A 329 -9.80 2.74 -16.40
CA SER A 329 -10.50 1.48 -16.14
C SER A 329 -9.65 0.28 -16.55
N VAL A 330 -8.84 0.42 -17.59
CA VAL A 330 -7.86 -0.60 -18.00
C VAL A 330 -6.72 -0.70 -16.99
N GLN A 331 -6.24 0.43 -16.46
CA GLN A 331 -5.28 0.43 -15.35
C GLN A 331 -5.80 -0.38 -14.15
N ALA A 332 -7.04 -0.13 -13.72
CA ALA A 332 -7.65 -0.85 -12.61
C ALA A 332 -7.66 -2.38 -12.82
N LYS A 333 -7.97 -2.84 -14.03
CA LYS A 333 -7.98 -4.26 -14.39
C LYS A 333 -6.57 -4.86 -14.41
N TYR A 334 -5.63 -4.20 -15.06
CA TYR A 334 -4.26 -4.73 -15.20
C TYR A 334 -3.50 -4.73 -13.88
N VAL A 335 -3.62 -3.66 -13.08
CA VAL A 335 -2.93 -3.59 -11.79
C VAL A 335 -3.44 -4.69 -10.86
N THR A 336 -4.75 -4.89 -10.75
CA THR A 336 -5.30 -5.96 -9.90
C THR A 336 -4.90 -7.36 -10.41
N ARG A 337 -4.91 -7.59 -11.73
CA ARG A 337 -4.48 -8.87 -12.33
C ARG A 337 -3.02 -9.17 -12.00
N GLY A 338 -2.14 -8.17 -12.15
CA GLY A 338 -0.72 -8.33 -11.83
C GLY A 338 -0.47 -8.60 -10.35
N LEU A 339 -1.17 -7.90 -9.46
CA LEU A 339 -1.06 -8.16 -8.02
C LEU A 339 -1.43 -9.61 -7.66
N ILE A 340 -2.55 -10.10 -8.16
CA ILE A 340 -3.01 -11.47 -7.85
C ILE A 340 -2.10 -12.51 -8.52
N TYR A 341 -1.63 -12.23 -9.74
CA TYR A 341 -0.67 -13.08 -10.42
C TYR A 341 0.65 -13.23 -9.65
N ASN A 342 1.22 -12.11 -9.22
CA ASN A 342 2.42 -12.09 -8.39
C ASN A 342 2.18 -12.72 -7.01
N HIS A 343 1.02 -12.47 -6.40
CA HIS A 343 0.66 -13.06 -5.11
C HIS A 343 0.60 -14.61 -5.18
N ALA A 344 0.07 -15.16 -6.28
CA ALA A 344 0.07 -16.60 -6.52
C ALA A 344 1.49 -17.16 -6.73
N ALA A 345 2.42 -16.33 -7.18
CA ALA A 345 3.84 -16.67 -7.32
C ALA A 345 4.68 -16.35 -6.06
N GLU A 346 4.04 -15.99 -4.95
CA GLU A 346 4.69 -15.60 -3.69
C GLU A 346 5.65 -14.40 -3.83
N VAL A 347 5.34 -13.50 -4.76
CA VAL A 347 6.05 -12.23 -4.95
C VAL A 347 5.26 -11.10 -4.29
N LYS A 348 5.91 -10.36 -3.40
CA LYS A 348 5.31 -9.17 -2.79
C LYS A 348 5.38 -8.00 -3.76
N THR A 349 4.23 -7.43 -4.07
CA THR A 349 4.12 -6.38 -5.08
C THR A 349 3.79 -5.03 -4.46
N PHE A 350 4.51 -3.99 -4.90
CA PHE A 350 4.31 -2.60 -4.51
C PHE A 350 3.85 -1.81 -5.74
N VAL A 351 2.70 -1.18 -5.62
CA VAL A 351 2.18 -0.34 -6.71
C VAL A 351 2.95 0.97 -6.78
N TRP A 352 3.43 1.33 -7.94
CA TRP A 352 4.03 2.62 -8.26
C TRP A 352 2.98 3.52 -8.90
N LEU A 353 2.44 4.57 -8.28
CA LEU A 353 2.62 5.04 -6.89
C LEU A 353 1.29 5.61 -6.38
N LEU A 354 1.26 6.13 -5.13
CA LEU A 354 0.02 6.68 -4.55
C LEU A 354 -0.43 7.92 -5.34
N ALA A 355 0.42 8.92 -5.51
CA ALA A 355 0.13 10.08 -6.35
C ALA A 355 1.39 10.53 -7.08
N ALA A 356 1.26 10.75 -8.37
CA ALA A 356 2.30 11.35 -9.19
C ALA A 356 2.01 12.85 -9.37
N GLY A 357 3.05 13.62 -9.37
CA GLY A 357 3.26 15.00 -9.75
C GLY A 357 2.09 15.95 -9.99
N ALA A 358 2.43 17.10 -10.53
CA ALA A 358 1.51 18.21 -10.76
C ALA A 358 0.72 18.07 -12.10
N ASP A 359 -0.40 18.80 -12.20
CA ASP A 359 -1.24 18.93 -13.39
C ASP A 359 -0.45 19.04 -14.69
N GLY A 360 -0.79 18.16 -15.65
CA GLY A 360 -0.24 18.20 -17.00
C GLY A 360 1.18 17.66 -17.12
N ASN A 361 1.71 17.05 -16.07
CA ASN A 361 2.91 16.26 -16.13
C ASN A 361 2.58 14.93 -16.85
N GLU A 362 3.47 14.48 -17.72
CA GLU A 362 3.36 13.19 -18.43
C GLU A 362 3.29 11.98 -17.48
N TYR A 363 3.59 12.17 -16.20
CA TYR A 363 3.55 11.16 -15.15
C TYR A 363 2.28 11.20 -14.28
N ASP A 364 1.30 12.07 -14.55
CA ASP A 364 0.10 12.19 -13.72
C ASP A 364 -0.68 10.87 -13.62
N ASP A 365 -0.74 10.10 -14.68
CA ASP A 365 -1.47 8.83 -14.73
C ASP A 365 -0.74 7.62 -14.13
N PHE A 366 0.46 7.80 -13.59
CA PHE A 366 1.12 6.80 -12.73
C PHE A 366 0.43 6.67 -11.37
N GLY A 367 -0.16 7.75 -10.87
CA GLY A 367 -0.84 7.75 -9.58
C GLY A 367 -2.07 6.86 -9.54
N ILE A 368 -2.36 6.29 -8.37
CA ILE A 368 -3.66 5.65 -8.11
C ILE A 368 -4.71 6.65 -7.62
N ILE A 369 -4.28 7.86 -7.30
CA ILE A 369 -5.11 9.05 -7.13
C ILE A 369 -4.67 10.11 -8.14
N HIS A 370 -5.59 11.02 -8.48
CA HIS A 370 -5.26 12.16 -9.33
C HIS A 370 -4.23 13.07 -8.66
N GLY A 371 -3.32 13.62 -9.46
CA GLY A 371 -2.28 14.51 -8.97
C GLY A 371 -2.86 15.71 -8.21
N ILE A 372 -2.20 16.03 -7.10
CA ILE A 372 -2.57 17.18 -6.28
C ILE A 372 -1.85 18.40 -6.84
N THR A 373 -2.61 19.41 -7.21
CA THR A 373 -2.15 20.60 -7.88
C THR A 373 -2.54 21.84 -7.10
N HIS A 374 -2.07 23.01 -7.53
CA HIS A 374 -2.56 24.29 -6.97
C HIS A 374 -4.09 24.48 -7.14
N HIS A 375 -4.69 23.77 -8.09
CA HIS A 375 -6.12 23.87 -8.41
C HIS A 375 -6.92 22.67 -7.92
N ASN A 376 -6.30 21.49 -7.78
CA ASN A 376 -6.92 20.29 -7.25
C ASN A 376 -6.25 19.94 -5.91
N THR A 377 -6.87 20.37 -4.83
CA THR A 377 -6.42 20.11 -3.44
C THR A 377 -7.20 18.98 -2.80
N ASP A 378 -8.21 18.45 -3.49
CA ASP A 378 -9.08 17.41 -3.00
C ASP A 378 -8.54 16.02 -3.35
N PHE A 379 -8.73 15.08 -2.42
CA PHE A 379 -8.45 13.68 -2.68
C PHE A 379 -9.44 13.16 -3.74
N THR A 380 -8.94 12.86 -4.93
CA THR A 380 -9.74 12.32 -6.03
C THR A 380 -9.17 10.96 -6.44
N PRO A 381 -9.76 9.85 -5.96
CA PRO A 381 -9.27 8.51 -6.29
C PRO A 381 -9.57 8.18 -7.76
N ARG A 382 -8.64 7.47 -8.40
CA ARG A 382 -8.86 6.82 -9.69
C ARG A 382 -9.60 5.49 -9.50
N PRO A 383 -10.21 4.91 -10.52
CA PRO A 383 -10.83 3.59 -10.43
C PRO A 383 -9.92 2.52 -9.84
N VAL A 384 -8.62 2.57 -10.14
CA VAL A 384 -7.61 1.64 -9.60
C VAL A 384 -7.47 1.73 -8.08
N PHE A 385 -7.71 2.88 -7.45
CA PHE A 385 -7.68 3.01 -5.98
C PHE A 385 -8.73 2.10 -5.33
N HIS A 386 -9.97 2.15 -5.82
CA HIS A 386 -11.06 1.33 -5.29
C HIS A 386 -10.85 -0.16 -5.60
N ALA A 387 -10.37 -0.47 -6.79
CA ALA A 387 -10.02 -1.85 -7.16
C ALA A 387 -8.93 -2.43 -6.24
N LEU A 388 -7.93 -1.63 -5.88
CA LEU A 388 -6.87 -2.01 -4.93
C LEU A 388 -7.40 -2.13 -3.50
N GLN A 389 -8.32 -1.27 -3.08
CA GLN A 389 -8.99 -1.39 -1.78
C GLN A 389 -9.73 -2.72 -1.66
N ASN A 390 -10.46 -3.13 -2.70
CA ASN A 390 -11.13 -4.43 -2.76
C ASN A 390 -10.11 -5.57 -2.77
N THR A 391 -9.04 -5.45 -3.56
CA THR A 391 -7.98 -6.46 -3.65
C THR A 391 -7.29 -6.67 -2.31
N ASN A 392 -6.92 -5.59 -1.62
CA ASN A 392 -6.34 -5.65 -0.27
C ASN A 392 -7.31 -6.30 0.73
N ALA A 393 -8.59 -5.94 0.71
CA ALA A 393 -9.58 -6.50 1.63
C ALA A 393 -9.76 -8.01 1.43
N LEU A 394 -9.73 -8.48 0.20
CA LEU A 394 -10.00 -9.87 -0.18
C LEU A 394 -8.76 -10.77 -0.07
N PHE A 395 -7.61 -10.30 -0.54
CA PHE A 395 -6.44 -11.16 -0.75
C PHE A 395 -5.28 -10.89 0.21
N ALA A 396 -5.23 -9.74 0.88
CA ALA A 396 -4.27 -9.58 1.97
C ALA A 396 -4.51 -10.64 3.07
N ASP A 397 -3.46 -11.06 3.75
CA ASP A 397 -3.50 -12.16 4.74
C ASP A 397 -3.89 -13.54 4.15
N THR A 398 -3.88 -13.72 2.84
CA THR A 398 -4.07 -15.02 2.20
C THR A 398 -2.75 -15.60 1.71
N LYS A 399 -2.74 -16.90 1.43
CA LYS A 399 -1.64 -17.58 0.74
C LYS A 399 -2.19 -18.42 -0.40
N PHE A 400 -1.41 -18.54 -1.46
CA PHE A 400 -1.70 -19.46 -2.53
C PHE A 400 -1.82 -20.89 -1.97
N ASP A 401 -2.87 -21.59 -2.39
CA ASP A 401 -3.15 -22.97 -1.96
C ASP A 401 -3.31 -23.88 -3.19
N ALA A 402 -2.22 -24.57 -3.53
CA ALA A 402 -2.18 -25.48 -4.67
C ALA A 402 -3.13 -26.70 -4.52
N SER A 403 -3.69 -26.94 -3.33
CA SER A 403 -4.67 -28.01 -3.13
C SER A 403 -6.07 -27.64 -3.65
N ILE A 404 -6.34 -26.37 -3.90
CA ILE A 404 -7.59 -25.90 -4.48
C ILE A 404 -7.56 -26.19 -5.99
N GLU A 405 -8.42 -27.11 -6.42
CA GLU A 405 -8.52 -27.48 -7.84
C GLU A 405 -9.63 -26.68 -8.53
N ILE A 406 -9.28 -26.02 -9.63
CA ILE A 406 -10.20 -25.23 -10.44
C ILE A 406 -10.22 -25.82 -11.85
N ALA A 407 -11.36 -26.32 -12.30
CA ALA A 407 -11.51 -26.96 -13.60
C ALA A 407 -12.81 -26.54 -14.27
N GLY A 408 -12.83 -26.57 -15.60
CA GLY A 408 -14.03 -26.31 -16.38
C GLY A 408 -13.95 -27.00 -17.73
N ALA A 409 -15.02 -27.75 -18.10
CA ALA A 409 -15.11 -28.45 -19.38
C ALA A 409 -15.10 -27.46 -20.57
N ASP A 410 -15.60 -26.23 -20.34
CA ASP A 410 -15.74 -25.20 -21.37
C ASP A 410 -14.43 -24.44 -21.63
N LEU A 411 -13.45 -24.48 -20.70
CA LEU A 411 -12.21 -23.69 -20.77
C LEU A 411 -11.37 -23.95 -22.03
N PRO A 412 -11.22 -25.20 -22.54
CA PRO A 412 -10.51 -25.43 -23.80
C PRO A 412 -11.23 -24.82 -25.02
N ALA A 413 -12.57 -24.81 -25.02
CA ALA A 413 -13.35 -24.15 -26.06
C ALA A 413 -13.22 -22.63 -25.99
N LEU A 414 -13.28 -22.06 -24.79
CA LEU A 414 -13.09 -20.64 -24.53
C LEU A 414 -11.71 -20.17 -25.02
N ARG A 415 -10.63 -20.91 -24.73
CA ARG A 415 -9.29 -20.61 -25.23
C ARG A 415 -9.21 -20.67 -26.76
N ARG A 416 -9.84 -21.63 -27.40
CA ARG A 416 -9.89 -21.70 -28.90
C ARG A 416 -10.67 -20.54 -29.49
N GLN A 417 -11.75 -20.11 -28.84
CA GLN A 417 -12.60 -19.01 -29.29
C GLN A 417 -11.90 -17.66 -29.15
N THR A 418 -11.20 -17.42 -28.03
CA THR A 418 -10.65 -16.11 -27.70
C THR A 418 -9.18 -15.95 -28.05
N GLY A 419 -8.43 -17.05 -28.13
CA GLY A 419 -6.97 -17.05 -28.27
C GLY A 419 -6.22 -16.80 -26.95
N PHE A 420 -6.92 -16.46 -25.86
CA PHE A 420 -6.30 -16.10 -24.58
C PHE A 420 -6.40 -17.21 -23.53
N PRO A 421 -5.43 -17.32 -22.62
CA PRO A 421 -5.50 -18.26 -21.51
C PRO A 421 -6.52 -17.81 -20.46
N PHE A 422 -7.20 -18.80 -19.88
CA PHE A 422 -7.97 -18.61 -18.65
C PHE A 422 -7.02 -18.77 -17.46
N MET A 423 -7.00 -17.76 -16.60
CA MET A 423 -6.20 -17.74 -15.38
C MET A 423 -7.10 -18.03 -14.18
N SER A 424 -6.61 -18.84 -13.26
CA SER A 424 -7.32 -19.11 -12.01
C SER A 424 -6.37 -19.52 -10.90
N TYR A 425 -6.60 -19.00 -9.69
CA TYR A 425 -5.80 -19.24 -8.51
C TYR A 425 -6.68 -19.40 -7.29
N GLY A 426 -6.39 -20.41 -6.46
CA GLY A 426 -6.99 -20.61 -5.17
C GLY A 426 -6.11 -20.05 -4.06
N PHE A 427 -6.73 -19.34 -3.13
CA PHE A 427 -6.04 -18.81 -1.95
C PHE A 427 -6.78 -19.23 -0.69
N ARG A 428 -6.05 -19.27 0.41
CA ARG A 428 -6.61 -19.54 1.73
C ARG A 428 -6.17 -18.47 2.73
N SER A 429 -7.18 -17.88 3.38
CA SER A 429 -6.96 -16.93 4.45
C SER A 429 -6.41 -17.62 5.71
N ARG A 430 -5.90 -16.84 6.66
CA ARG A 430 -5.32 -17.37 7.91
C ARG A 430 -6.32 -18.16 8.76
N ASN A 431 -7.60 -17.84 8.67
CA ASN A 431 -8.69 -18.58 9.35
C ASN A 431 -9.24 -19.76 8.52
N GLY A 432 -8.55 -20.13 7.44
CA GLY A 432 -8.84 -21.32 6.63
C GLY A 432 -9.91 -21.12 5.55
N LYS A 433 -10.47 -19.91 5.40
CA LYS A 433 -11.47 -19.64 4.36
C LYS A 433 -10.82 -19.52 2.99
N ALA A 434 -11.43 -20.16 1.98
CA ALA A 434 -10.94 -20.12 0.61
C ALA A 434 -11.53 -18.95 -0.18
N ILE A 435 -10.74 -18.42 -1.08
CA ILE A 435 -11.16 -17.51 -2.15
C ILE A 435 -10.50 -17.93 -3.46
N VAL A 436 -11.27 -18.02 -4.52
CA VAL A 436 -10.81 -18.40 -5.86
C VAL A 436 -10.91 -17.20 -6.77
N ALA A 437 -9.79 -16.71 -7.28
CA ALA A 437 -9.73 -15.65 -8.28
C ALA A 437 -9.62 -16.26 -9.68
N TYR A 438 -10.31 -15.66 -10.66
CA TYR A 438 -10.21 -16.10 -12.06
C TYR A 438 -10.49 -14.95 -13.04
N TRP A 439 -9.92 -15.05 -14.24
CA TRP A 439 -10.12 -14.08 -15.33
C TRP A 439 -9.66 -14.67 -16.67
N LEU A 440 -9.97 -13.98 -17.76
CA LEU A 440 -9.37 -14.24 -19.05
C LEU A 440 -8.17 -13.28 -19.25
N ALA A 441 -6.99 -13.80 -19.51
CA ALA A 441 -5.79 -13.00 -19.74
C ALA A 441 -5.82 -12.33 -21.15
N ALA A 442 -6.96 -11.72 -21.47
CA ALA A 442 -7.16 -10.92 -22.66
C ALA A 442 -6.59 -9.51 -22.50
N HIS A 443 -6.37 -8.84 -23.62
CA HIS A 443 -6.17 -7.39 -23.59
C HIS A 443 -7.41 -6.72 -22.98
N SER A 444 -7.20 -5.93 -21.95
CA SER A 444 -8.30 -5.27 -21.26
C SER A 444 -8.94 -4.19 -22.13
N LEU A 445 -10.25 -4.15 -22.10
CA LEU A 445 -11.05 -3.15 -22.81
C LEU A 445 -11.57 -2.10 -21.82
N PRO A 446 -11.78 -0.85 -22.28
CA PRO A 446 -12.30 0.22 -21.46
C PRO A 446 -13.64 -0.14 -20.78
N GLY A 447 -13.77 0.25 -19.52
CA GLY A 447 -14.99 0.05 -18.75
C GLY A 447 -15.49 -1.40 -18.76
N ASN A 448 -16.80 -1.60 -18.99
CA ASN A 448 -17.46 -2.90 -19.05
C ASN A 448 -17.72 -3.40 -20.48
N SER A 449 -16.94 -2.93 -21.45
CA SER A 449 -17.15 -3.24 -22.88
C SER A 449 -16.67 -4.65 -23.30
N PHE A 450 -16.09 -5.42 -22.36
CA PHE A 450 -15.69 -6.80 -22.64
C PHE A 450 -16.91 -7.68 -23.00
N PRO A 451 -16.83 -8.51 -24.07
CA PRO A 451 -17.93 -9.37 -24.47
C PRO A 451 -18.38 -10.31 -23.35
N PRO A 452 -19.69 -10.56 -23.19
CA PRO A 452 -20.16 -11.51 -22.18
C PRO A 452 -19.75 -12.93 -22.55
N LEU A 453 -18.83 -13.49 -21.77
CA LEU A 453 -18.42 -14.90 -21.85
C LEU A 453 -18.81 -15.60 -20.55
N TYR A 454 -19.12 -16.88 -20.63
CA TYR A 454 -19.54 -17.67 -19.48
C TYR A 454 -18.85 -19.04 -19.50
N ALA A 455 -18.60 -19.59 -18.31
CA ALA A 455 -18.10 -20.95 -18.15
C ALA A 455 -18.72 -21.62 -16.94
N THR A 456 -18.71 -22.96 -16.96
CA THR A 456 -19.03 -23.81 -15.83
C THR A 456 -17.71 -24.20 -15.15
N LEU A 457 -17.57 -23.90 -13.86
CA LEU A 457 -16.36 -24.21 -13.09
C LEU A 457 -16.67 -25.16 -11.93
N SER A 458 -15.78 -26.15 -11.76
CA SER A 458 -15.69 -26.96 -10.54
C SER A 458 -14.58 -26.40 -9.65
N LEU A 459 -14.92 -26.17 -8.38
CA LEU A 459 -14.07 -25.53 -7.35
C LEU A 459 -13.88 -26.49 -6.18
N LYS A 460 -12.97 -27.46 -6.34
CA LYS A 460 -12.75 -28.51 -5.33
C LYS A 460 -11.81 -28.06 -4.22
N ASN A 461 -11.95 -28.71 -3.09
CA ASN A 461 -11.12 -28.51 -1.88
C ASN A 461 -11.21 -27.09 -1.29
N THR A 462 -12.25 -26.32 -1.65
CA THR A 462 -12.43 -24.95 -1.14
C THR A 462 -13.07 -24.90 0.24
N GLY A 463 -14.01 -25.81 0.53
CA GLY A 463 -14.84 -25.78 1.73
C GLY A 463 -15.91 -24.68 1.70
N ILE A 464 -16.19 -24.09 0.53
CA ILE A 464 -17.24 -23.10 0.32
C ILE A 464 -18.60 -23.81 0.41
N LEU A 465 -19.49 -23.31 1.27
CA LEU A 465 -20.84 -23.87 1.46
C LEU A 465 -21.88 -23.00 0.75
N HIS A 466 -21.78 -21.69 0.89
CA HIS A 466 -22.72 -20.72 0.31
C HIS A 466 -21.92 -19.75 -0.58
N PRO A 467 -21.75 -20.10 -1.87
CA PRO A 467 -20.89 -19.34 -2.75
C PRO A 467 -21.44 -17.96 -3.07
N VAL A 468 -20.55 -16.99 -3.14
CA VAL A 468 -20.81 -15.65 -3.64
C VAL A 468 -19.82 -15.31 -4.75
N LEU A 469 -20.29 -14.57 -5.75
CA LEU A 469 -19.47 -14.01 -6.82
C LEU A 469 -19.09 -12.59 -6.47
N ILE A 470 -17.83 -12.24 -6.71
CA ILE A 470 -17.30 -10.90 -6.51
C ILE A 470 -16.71 -10.39 -7.81
N ASP A 471 -17.10 -9.19 -8.23
CA ASP A 471 -16.34 -8.39 -9.18
C ASP A 471 -15.28 -7.61 -8.40
N VAL A 472 -14.03 -8.01 -8.49
CA VAL A 472 -12.96 -7.46 -7.66
C VAL A 472 -12.68 -5.99 -7.97
N VAL A 473 -12.82 -5.58 -9.24
CA VAL A 473 -12.57 -4.19 -9.64
C VAL A 473 -13.62 -3.25 -9.06
N ASN A 474 -14.91 -3.62 -9.16
CA ASN A 474 -16.01 -2.78 -8.69
C ASN A 474 -16.40 -3.03 -7.22
N GLY A 475 -16.03 -4.19 -6.68
CA GLY A 475 -16.39 -4.60 -5.32
C GLY A 475 -17.78 -5.23 -5.20
N ASP A 476 -18.54 -5.38 -6.29
CA ASP A 476 -19.91 -5.93 -6.26
C ASP A 476 -19.92 -7.38 -5.82
N ILE A 477 -20.83 -7.74 -4.91
CA ILE A 477 -21.03 -9.11 -4.42
C ILE A 477 -22.43 -9.59 -4.82
N LYS A 478 -22.50 -10.82 -5.35
CA LYS A 478 -23.76 -11.44 -5.75
C LYS A 478 -23.84 -12.88 -5.23
N PRO A 479 -24.95 -13.32 -4.65
CA PRO A 479 -25.16 -14.70 -4.30
C PRO A 479 -25.04 -15.62 -5.53
N LEU A 480 -24.46 -16.80 -5.33
CA LEU A 480 -24.41 -17.89 -6.29
C LEU A 480 -25.12 -19.12 -5.72
N ALA A 481 -25.43 -20.05 -6.60
CA ALA A 481 -25.88 -21.37 -6.21
C ALA A 481 -24.97 -22.44 -6.80
N TRP A 482 -24.75 -23.51 -6.05
CA TRP A 482 -24.17 -24.71 -6.61
C TRP A 482 -25.12 -25.33 -7.62
N LYS A 483 -24.56 -25.92 -8.67
CA LYS A 483 -25.34 -26.75 -9.61
C LYS A 483 -26.09 -27.84 -8.85
N GLU A 484 -27.34 -28.05 -9.19
CA GLU A 484 -28.18 -29.06 -8.54
C GLU A 484 -27.49 -30.44 -8.50
N GLY A 485 -27.47 -31.04 -7.31
CA GLY A 485 -26.82 -32.33 -7.06
C GLY A 485 -25.29 -32.25 -6.89
N THR A 486 -24.69 -31.05 -6.83
CA THR A 486 -23.26 -30.84 -6.57
C THR A 486 -23.04 -29.89 -5.42
N SER A 487 -21.79 -29.83 -4.88
CA SER A 487 -21.36 -28.91 -3.85
C SER A 487 -20.07 -28.19 -4.22
N ASP A 488 -19.67 -28.27 -5.50
CA ASP A 488 -18.40 -27.71 -5.98
C ASP A 488 -18.48 -27.15 -7.41
N VAL A 489 -19.65 -27.28 -8.08
CA VAL A 489 -19.84 -26.80 -9.46
C VAL A 489 -20.74 -25.58 -9.49
N VAL A 490 -20.28 -24.51 -10.14
CA VAL A 490 -21.07 -23.32 -10.45
C VAL A 490 -21.20 -23.21 -11.98
N GLU A 491 -22.44 -23.03 -12.44
CA GLU A 491 -22.75 -22.86 -13.87
C GLU A 491 -22.84 -21.36 -14.23
N SER A 492 -22.56 -21.08 -15.50
CA SER A 492 -22.73 -19.72 -16.08
C SER A 492 -22.00 -18.62 -15.33
N LEU A 493 -20.80 -18.90 -14.81
CA LEU A 493 -19.95 -17.87 -14.25
C LEU A 493 -19.50 -16.89 -15.34
N PRO A 494 -19.64 -15.57 -15.13
CA PRO A 494 -19.15 -14.58 -16.07
C PRO A 494 -17.63 -14.61 -16.13
N ILE A 495 -17.08 -14.70 -17.33
CA ILE A 495 -15.65 -14.64 -17.59
C ILE A 495 -15.35 -13.26 -18.20
N ARG A 496 -14.45 -12.53 -17.56
CA ARG A 496 -14.09 -11.16 -17.94
C ARG A 496 -12.58 -11.01 -18.13
N ASP A 497 -12.18 -9.86 -18.67
CA ASP A 497 -10.81 -9.35 -18.73
C ASP A 497 -10.34 -8.68 -17.42
N SER A 498 -11.22 -8.70 -16.41
CA SER A 498 -10.97 -8.28 -15.03
C SER A 498 -11.13 -9.45 -14.08
N ILE A 499 -10.60 -9.34 -12.86
CA ILE A 499 -10.69 -10.40 -11.87
C ILE A 499 -12.12 -10.53 -11.36
N MET A 500 -12.62 -11.76 -11.47
CA MET A 500 -13.78 -12.25 -10.75
C MET A 500 -13.31 -13.18 -9.62
N ALA A 501 -14.03 -13.22 -8.52
CA ALA A 501 -13.70 -14.15 -7.44
C ALA A 501 -14.93 -14.89 -6.92
N VAL A 502 -14.72 -16.11 -6.41
CA VAL A 502 -15.73 -16.89 -5.69
C VAL A 502 -15.23 -17.22 -4.30
N THR A 503 -16.06 -16.96 -3.30
CA THR A 503 -15.78 -17.32 -1.91
C THR A 503 -17.07 -17.69 -1.18
N ASP A 504 -16.99 -17.98 0.12
CA ASP A 504 -18.17 -18.25 0.95
C ASP A 504 -18.78 -16.93 1.46
N GLU A 505 -20.10 -16.86 1.62
CA GLU A 505 -20.81 -15.69 2.16
C GLU A 505 -20.27 -15.21 3.51
N ASN A 506 -19.71 -16.13 4.31
CA ASN A 506 -19.13 -15.83 5.61
C ASN A 506 -17.66 -15.35 5.55
N TYR A 507 -17.13 -15.08 4.36
CA TYR A 507 -15.75 -14.61 4.18
C TYR A 507 -15.52 -13.25 4.83
N PHE A 508 -16.53 -12.39 4.83
CA PHE A 508 -16.48 -10.98 5.25
C PHE A 508 -16.73 -10.81 6.76
N ASP A 509 -15.90 -11.40 7.61
CA ASP A 509 -16.08 -11.43 9.07
C ASP A 509 -15.22 -10.43 9.85
N TRP A 510 -14.69 -9.42 9.18
CA TRP A 510 -13.91 -8.37 9.82
C TRP A 510 -14.75 -7.13 10.16
N PRO A 511 -14.38 -6.40 11.23
CA PRO A 511 -15.03 -5.15 11.58
C PRO A 511 -14.82 -4.07 10.53
N VAL A 512 -15.83 -3.22 10.31
CA VAL A 512 -15.77 -2.11 9.32
C VAL A 512 -15.39 -0.83 10.06
N LEU A 513 -14.11 -0.52 10.08
CA LEU A 513 -13.58 0.67 10.76
C LEU A 513 -13.86 1.95 9.95
N PRO A 514 -14.00 3.11 10.62
CA PRO A 514 -14.13 4.40 9.94
C PRO A 514 -12.89 4.72 9.10
N GLU A 515 -13.02 5.69 8.22
CA GLU A 515 -11.89 6.28 7.52
C GLU A 515 -11.09 7.20 8.44
N ALA A 516 -9.77 7.26 8.22
CA ALA A 516 -8.90 8.12 9.00
C ALA A 516 -9.19 9.60 8.72
N PRO A 517 -9.27 10.47 9.75
CA PRO A 517 -9.23 11.91 9.54
C PRO A 517 -7.93 12.32 8.84
N SER A 518 -7.95 13.43 8.12
CA SER A 518 -6.79 13.96 7.39
C SER A 518 -6.62 15.46 7.57
N SER A 519 -5.58 16.03 7.00
CA SER A 519 -5.30 17.47 7.02
C SER A 519 -5.25 18.06 8.43
N LEU A 520 -4.78 17.28 9.43
CA LEU A 520 -4.63 17.81 10.77
C LEU A 520 -3.63 18.96 10.76
N ASN A 521 -4.08 20.11 11.25
CA ASN A 521 -3.30 21.33 11.34
C ASN A 521 -3.41 21.94 12.74
N VAL A 522 -2.46 22.81 13.12
CA VAL A 522 -2.44 23.49 14.40
C VAL A 522 -2.14 24.98 14.24
N SER A 523 -2.92 25.80 14.90
CA SER A 523 -2.61 27.23 15.12
C SER A 523 -2.57 27.51 16.61
N VAL A 524 -1.67 28.39 17.05
CA VAL A 524 -1.54 28.74 18.48
C VAL A 524 -2.02 30.17 18.68
N ALA A 525 -3.13 30.34 19.38
CA ALA A 525 -3.67 31.63 19.77
C ALA A 525 -3.85 31.67 21.29
N ASN A 526 -3.45 32.77 21.94
CA ASN A 526 -3.56 32.93 23.39
C ASN A 526 -2.92 31.80 24.23
N SER A 527 -1.82 31.23 23.72
CA SER A 527 -1.12 30.10 24.33
C SER A 527 -1.94 28.78 24.35
N ALA A 528 -3.01 28.68 23.60
CA ALA A 528 -3.79 27.45 23.44
C ALA A 528 -3.70 26.97 21.97
N PRO A 529 -3.27 25.72 21.73
CA PRO A 529 -3.30 25.13 20.41
C PRO A 529 -4.74 24.90 19.96
N LYS A 530 -5.10 25.44 18.79
CA LYS A 530 -6.34 25.12 18.09
C LYS A 530 -6.00 24.16 16.95
N LEU A 531 -6.55 22.97 17.02
CA LEU A 531 -6.45 21.90 16.02
C LEU A 531 -7.62 22.00 15.04
N THR A 532 -7.36 21.70 13.77
CA THR A 532 -8.40 21.54 12.73
C THR A 532 -8.07 20.34 11.86
N TRP A 533 -9.07 19.63 11.36
CA TRP A 533 -8.91 18.46 10.50
C TRP A 533 -10.12 18.26 9.58
N GLN A 534 -10.01 17.30 8.65
CA GLN A 534 -11.11 16.86 7.79
C GLN A 534 -11.56 15.46 8.23
N ASN A 535 -12.87 15.27 8.33
CA ASN A 535 -13.49 13.96 8.54
C ASN A 535 -13.82 13.31 7.19
N HIS A 536 -13.82 11.97 7.18
CA HIS A 536 -14.18 11.16 6.02
C HIS A 536 -15.29 10.15 6.36
N GLY A 537 -15.54 9.18 5.47
CA GLY A 537 -16.63 8.22 5.56
C GLY A 537 -16.45 7.12 6.61
N GLY A 538 -17.25 6.04 6.48
CA GLY A 538 -17.19 4.86 7.35
C GLY A 538 -17.99 4.98 8.63
N ASN A 539 -19.02 5.83 8.66
CA ASN A 539 -19.99 5.97 9.77
C ASN A 539 -19.32 6.17 11.14
N PRO A 540 -18.46 7.18 11.32
CA PRO A 540 -17.89 7.46 12.63
C PRO A 540 -18.99 7.86 13.62
N THR A 541 -18.86 7.44 14.87
CA THR A 541 -19.69 7.87 15.99
C THR A 541 -18.96 8.84 16.92
N GLY A 542 -17.64 8.97 16.77
CA GLY A 542 -16.81 9.88 17.56
C GLY A 542 -15.45 10.14 16.94
N ILE A 543 -14.80 11.18 17.46
CA ILE A 543 -13.42 11.58 17.12
C ILE A 543 -12.59 11.55 18.40
N VAL A 544 -11.39 11.00 18.31
CA VAL A 544 -10.43 10.93 19.42
C VAL A 544 -9.23 11.81 19.08
N VAL A 545 -8.88 12.70 19.99
CA VAL A 545 -7.67 13.53 19.90
C VAL A 545 -6.64 13.03 20.90
N GLU A 546 -5.44 12.78 20.40
CA GLU A 546 -4.30 12.36 21.23
C GLU A 546 -3.19 13.41 21.18
N ARG A 547 -2.49 13.55 22.30
CA ARG A 547 -1.35 14.45 22.48
C ARG A 547 -0.16 13.67 22.99
N ARG A 548 1.04 14.06 22.55
CA ARG A 548 2.33 13.62 23.07
C ARG A 548 3.14 14.85 23.49
N ILE A 549 3.68 14.85 24.72
CA ILE A 549 4.61 15.88 25.16
C ILE A 549 6.02 15.46 24.75
N GLU A 550 6.72 16.35 24.06
CA GLU A 550 8.09 16.13 23.61
C GLU A 550 9.06 16.92 24.50
N ASP A 551 9.85 16.21 25.28
CA ASP A 551 10.88 16.79 26.14
C ASP A 551 12.25 16.56 25.48
N ALA A 552 12.96 17.63 25.16
CA ALA A 552 14.28 17.55 24.52
C ALA A 552 15.32 16.77 25.34
N GLN A 553 15.11 16.62 26.66
CA GLN A 553 16.03 15.93 27.56
C GLN A 553 15.57 14.49 27.91
N LYS A 554 14.27 14.20 27.82
CA LYS A 554 13.67 12.91 28.21
C LYS A 554 13.23 12.06 27.03
N GLY A 555 13.41 12.56 25.81
CA GLY A 555 12.93 11.90 24.61
C GLY A 555 11.41 12.06 24.38
N ARG A 556 10.86 11.23 23.50
CA ARG A 556 9.44 11.28 23.14
C ARG A 556 8.62 10.58 24.23
N GLY A 557 7.65 11.29 24.80
CA GLY A 557 6.65 10.71 25.71
C GLY A 557 5.68 9.78 24.97
N GLY A 558 4.85 9.05 25.71
CA GLY A 558 3.74 8.29 25.15
C GLY A 558 2.59 9.17 24.66
N TRP A 559 1.78 8.65 23.75
CA TRP A 559 0.53 9.28 23.33
C TRP A 559 -0.52 9.19 24.44
N GLU A 560 -1.20 10.30 24.71
CA GLU A 560 -2.27 10.43 25.68
C GLU A 560 -3.55 10.88 24.98
N ARG A 561 -4.65 10.15 25.17
CA ARG A 561 -5.98 10.61 24.75
C ARG A 561 -6.39 11.78 25.64
N ILE A 562 -6.53 12.97 25.03
CA ILE A 562 -6.91 14.18 25.74
C ILE A 562 -8.40 14.49 25.69
N VAL A 563 -9.09 14.05 24.65
CA VAL A 563 -10.54 14.24 24.50
C VAL A 563 -11.15 13.24 23.52
N SER A 564 -12.44 12.94 23.73
CA SER A 564 -13.31 12.27 22.76
C SER A 564 -14.46 13.24 22.41
N LEU A 565 -14.71 13.42 21.12
CA LEU A 565 -15.62 14.41 20.56
C LEU A 565 -16.72 13.74 19.72
N ALA A 566 -17.78 14.48 19.40
CA ALA A 566 -18.82 14.00 18.49
C ALA A 566 -18.28 13.79 17.06
N ALA A 567 -18.89 12.88 16.30
CA ALA A 567 -18.44 12.44 15.00
C ALA A 567 -18.26 13.55 13.96
N ASN A 568 -19.07 14.61 14.03
CA ASN A 568 -19.06 15.74 13.09
C ASN A 568 -18.09 16.86 13.49
N THR A 569 -17.33 16.67 14.58
CA THR A 569 -16.36 17.67 15.05
C THR A 569 -15.15 17.69 14.13
N THR A 570 -14.72 18.90 13.73
CA THR A 570 -13.56 19.14 12.86
C THR A 570 -12.55 20.08 13.46
N GLU A 571 -12.74 20.50 14.72
CA GLU A 571 -11.81 21.37 15.44
C GLU A 571 -11.83 21.10 16.95
N TYR A 572 -10.70 21.40 17.61
CA TYR A 572 -10.57 21.31 19.06
C TYR A 572 -9.49 22.27 19.56
N THR A 573 -9.73 22.90 20.69
CA THR A 573 -8.73 23.75 21.35
C THR A 573 -8.24 23.08 22.63
N ASP A 574 -6.94 22.76 22.69
CA ASP A 574 -6.32 22.18 23.88
C ASP A 574 -5.95 23.25 24.89
N SER A 575 -6.87 23.54 25.81
CA SER A 575 -6.63 24.49 26.90
C SER A 575 -5.73 23.93 28.01
N SER A 576 -5.41 22.63 28.00
CA SER A 576 -4.58 21.97 29.00
C SER A 576 -3.07 22.03 28.69
N ALA A 577 -2.71 22.38 27.46
CA ALA A 577 -1.32 22.53 27.05
C ALA A 577 -0.65 23.72 27.79
N ARG A 578 0.59 23.52 28.24
CA ARG A 578 1.30 24.50 29.07
C ARG A 578 2.32 25.27 28.25
N LYS A 579 2.52 26.53 28.62
CA LYS A 579 3.58 27.39 28.06
C LYS A 579 4.95 26.70 28.11
N GLY A 580 5.71 26.84 27.04
CA GLY A 580 7.04 26.27 26.91
C GLY A 580 7.06 24.77 26.53
N GLN A 581 5.91 24.11 26.52
CA GLN A 581 5.84 22.72 26.08
C GLN A 581 5.97 22.63 24.56
N ARG A 582 6.73 21.64 24.11
CA ARG A 582 6.67 21.12 22.74
C ARG A 582 5.71 19.94 22.74
N VAL A 583 4.72 19.97 21.88
CA VAL A 583 3.65 18.98 21.83
C VAL A 583 3.41 18.51 20.40
N ALA A 584 3.07 17.23 20.27
CA ALA A 584 2.59 16.65 19.04
C ALA A 584 1.12 16.23 19.21
N TYR A 585 0.34 16.29 18.14
CA TYR A 585 -1.06 15.87 18.10
C TYR A 585 -1.32 14.95 16.95
N ARG A 586 -2.29 14.05 17.13
CA ARG A 586 -2.90 13.21 16.09
C ARG A 586 -4.37 12.98 16.40
N VAL A 587 -5.15 12.64 15.40
CA VAL A 587 -6.59 12.46 15.50
C VAL A 587 -6.98 11.14 14.84
N ARG A 588 -8.00 10.46 15.35
CA ARG A 588 -8.63 9.32 14.70
C ARG A 588 -10.13 9.33 14.89
N ALA A 589 -10.85 8.67 13.99
CA ALA A 589 -12.27 8.43 14.08
C ALA A 589 -12.56 7.11 14.79
N ALA A 590 -13.75 6.97 15.39
CA ALA A 590 -14.18 5.75 16.05
C ALA A 590 -15.65 5.45 15.71
N ASN A 591 -16.01 4.16 15.69
CA ASN A 591 -17.38 3.66 15.65
C ASN A 591 -17.54 2.44 16.59
N SER A 592 -18.68 1.73 16.51
CA SER A 592 -18.92 0.52 17.31
C SER A 592 -17.95 -0.61 17.01
N ASP A 593 -17.38 -0.65 15.80
CA ASP A 593 -16.49 -1.72 15.34
C ASP A 593 -15.02 -1.46 15.70
N GLY A 594 -14.67 -0.21 16.06
CA GLY A 594 -13.34 0.15 16.50
C GLY A 594 -12.90 1.54 16.06
N GLU A 595 -11.59 1.75 16.04
CA GLU A 595 -10.95 3.03 15.75
C GLU A 595 -10.24 2.97 14.38
N SER A 596 -10.28 4.10 13.65
CA SER A 596 -9.59 4.26 12.36
C SER A 596 -8.08 4.27 12.52
N ALA A 597 -7.35 4.30 11.39
CA ALA A 597 -5.98 4.78 11.37
C ALA A 597 -5.90 6.23 11.89
N TYR A 598 -4.70 6.67 12.25
CA TYR A 598 -4.45 8.05 12.67
C TYR A 598 -4.33 8.99 11.47
N SER A 599 -4.64 10.27 11.70
CA SER A 599 -4.26 11.37 10.82
C SER A 599 -2.74 11.52 10.74
N ASN A 600 -2.28 12.46 9.92
CA ASN A 600 -0.91 12.98 10.03
C ASN A 600 -0.64 13.53 11.43
N ILE A 601 0.64 13.46 11.84
CA ILE A 601 1.11 14.09 13.08
C ILE A 601 1.42 15.56 12.82
N ILE A 602 1.03 16.44 13.75
CA ILE A 602 1.39 17.85 13.72
C ILE A 602 2.07 18.26 15.03
N ARG A 603 3.14 19.05 14.94
CA ARG A 603 3.90 19.53 16.10
C ARG A 603 3.79 21.04 16.26
N THR A 604 3.83 21.48 17.51
CA THR A 604 3.92 22.90 17.83
C THR A 604 4.63 23.12 19.16
N THR A 605 5.18 24.33 19.33
CA THR A 605 5.69 24.79 20.62
C THR A 605 4.75 25.85 21.18
N ILE A 606 4.33 25.71 22.43
CA ILE A 606 3.44 26.65 23.09
C ILE A 606 4.26 27.87 23.51
N SER A 607 4.20 28.94 22.72
CA SER A 607 4.97 30.14 22.97
C SER A 607 4.64 30.73 24.35
N ALA A 608 5.66 31.13 25.10
CA ALA A 608 5.47 32.16 26.12
C ALA A 608 5.04 33.42 25.36
N ARG A 609 3.96 34.09 25.76
CA ARG A 609 3.66 35.45 25.21
C ARG A 609 4.92 36.31 25.26
N PRO A 610 5.17 37.14 24.21
CA PRO A 610 6.13 38.21 24.34
C PRO A 610 5.79 39.13 25.49
#